data_5ed864d5b646443e752b3b22bc586dff
#
_entry.id   5ed864d5b646443e752b3b22bc586dff
#
_cell.length_a   1.000
_cell.length_b   1.000
_cell.length_c   1.000
_cell.angle_alpha   90.00
_cell.angle_beta   90.00
_cell.angle_gamma   90.00
#
_symmetry.space_group_name_H-M   'P 1'
#
loop_
_entity.id
_entity.type
_entity.pdbx_description
1 polymer ?
#
loop_
_entity_poly.entity_id
_entity_poly.type
_entity_poly.pdbx_seq_one_letter_code
_entity_poly.pdbx_strand_id
1 'polypeptide(L)'
;LPEPEFITSVIGVKQNLDIPKNSLLLHTVNHDSQSEVKHDVSEKHDSLIQFASSESASNNPEPSLPGKYQVSDFDKWCLKSDPSLFYTPTPEYEQFLKEFVHEILIAEAPILDATLFQRMAKVHGFNKAGRVIRERVLKIVHQYYYLGEDKAGGNFVWLSEAQRLNWNTYRLPVSENDIRMVDTIASEELQALSTFVKSEDKISEMIKILGIKRVTSQARKRLESIL
;
A
#
# COMPACT_ATOMS: atom_id res chain seq x y z
N LEU A 1 15.35 -46.25 -33.65
CA LEU A 1 15.60 -44.93 -33.09
C LEU A 1 16.10 -45.11 -31.69
N PRO A 2 17.32 -44.62 -31.32
CA PRO A 2 17.88 -44.76 -29.99
C PRO A 2 17.34 -43.70 -29.05
N GLU A 3 17.14 -44.09 -27.78
CA GLU A 3 16.78 -43.24 -26.66
C GLU A 3 17.91 -42.28 -26.28
N PRO A 4 17.63 -41.05 -25.78
CA PRO A 4 18.67 -40.16 -25.27
C PRO A 4 19.03 -40.51 -23.83
N GLU A 5 20.34 -40.71 -23.60
CA GLU A 5 20.95 -40.90 -22.29
C GLU A 5 20.88 -39.61 -21.46
N PHE A 6 20.38 -39.74 -20.23
CA PHE A 6 20.41 -38.67 -19.22
C PHE A 6 21.81 -38.58 -18.61
N ILE A 7 22.49 -37.47 -18.84
CA ILE A 7 23.73 -37.13 -18.14
C ILE A 7 23.40 -36.47 -16.80
N THR A 8 23.62 -37.23 -15.73
CA THR A 8 23.55 -36.70 -14.35
C THR A 8 24.93 -36.09 -14.02
N SER A 9 25.01 -34.76 -13.96
CA SER A 9 26.16 -34.09 -13.35
C SER A 9 25.77 -33.48 -12.02
N VAL A 10 26.20 -34.15 -10.96
CA VAL A 10 26.18 -33.66 -9.59
C VAL A 10 27.33 -32.67 -9.42
N ILE A 11 27.05 -31.40 -9.19
CA ILE A 11 28.04 -30.47 -8.65
C ILE A 11 27.53 -30.00 -7.29
N GLY A 12 28.10 -30.58 -6.25
CA GLY A 12 27.95 -30.13 -4.89
C GLY A 12 28.83 -28.88 -4.65
N VAL A 13 28.21 -27.79 -4.27
CA VAL A 13 28.91 -26.68 -3.62
C VAL A 13 28.21 -26.42 -2.29
N LYS A 14 28.84 -26.91 -1.21
CA LYS A 14 28.53 -26.47 0.14
C LYS A 14 29.19 -25.12 0.35
N GLN A 15 28.43 -24.06 0.48
CA GLN A 15 28.90 -22.83 1.10
C GLN A 15 28.14 -22.63 2.40
N ASN A 16 28.90 -22.75 3.49
CA ASN A 16 28.51 -22.27 4.81
C ASN A 16 28.42 -20.73 4.76
N LEU A 17 27.25 -20.17 5.00
CA LEU A 17 27.09 -18.78 5.33
C LEU A 17 26.71 -18.68 6.81
N ASP A 18 27.68 -18.26 7.61
CA ASP A 18 27.50 -17.87 8.99
C ASP A 18 26.62 -16.63 9.06
N ILE A 19 25.45 -16.76 9.67
CA ILE A 19 24.56 -15.65 9.97
C ILE A 19 24.85 -15.24 11.42
N PRO A 20 25.24 -13.99 11.71
CA PRO A 20 25.42 -13.53 13.08
C PRO A 20 24.06 -13.41 13.78
N LYS A 21 23.92 -14.18 14.85
CA LYS A 21 22.81 -14.05 15.79
C LYS A 21 22.99 -12.75 16.57
N ASN A 22 22.18 -11.75 16.30
CA ASN A 22 22.10 -10.57 17.14
C ASN A 22 20.93 -10.73 18.11
N SER A 23 21.28 -10.68 19.38
CA SER A 23 20.46 -10.99 20.54
C SER A 23 19.38 -9.92 20.78
N LEU A 24 18.15 -10.38 20.92
CA LEU A 24 17.04 -9.64 21.54
C LEU A 24 17.29 -9.56 23.06
N LEU A 25 17.57 -8.38 23.55
CA LEU A 25 17.54 -8.05 24.97
C LEU A 25 16.08 -7.79 25.41
N LEU A 26 15.53 -8.79 26.07
CA LEU A 26 14.31 -8.67 26.87
C LEU A 26 14.64 -7.90 28.15
N HIS A 27 14.11 -6.69 28.31
CA HIS A 27 14.06 -6.02 29.61
C HIS A 27 12.86 -6.51 30.39
N THR A 28 13.12 -7.41 31.32
CA THR A 28 12.23 -7.75 32.45
C THR A 28 12.28 -6.61 33.47
N VAL A 29 11.13 -5.99 33.71
CA VAL A 29 10.95 -5.06 34.81
C VAL A 29 10.53 -5.88 36.05
N ASN A 30 11.39 -5.93 37.04
CA ASN A 30 11.05 -6.44 38.38
C ASN A 30 10.44 -5.32 39.22
N HIS A 31 9.31 -5.64 39.82
CA HIS A 31 8.68 -4.97 40.93
C HIS A 31 9.49 -5.34 42.20
N ASP A 32 9.93 -4.36 43.02
CA ASP A 32 9.63 -4.34 44.42
C ASP A 32 10.21 -3.12 45.16
N SER A 33 9.43 -2.72 46.19
CA SER A 33 9.83 -2.10 47.46
C SER A 33 9.77 -0.60 47.60
N GLN A 34 8.76 -0.26 48.34
CA GLN A 34 8.47 0.86 49.21
C GLN A 34 9.67 1.55 49.89
N SER A 35 9.63 2.88 49.98
CA SER A 35 9.82 3.58 51.26
C SER A 35 9.30 5.03 51.22
N GLU A 36 8.50 5.37 52.21
CA GLU A 36 7.99 6.70 52.53
C GLU A 36 9.12 7.64 52.96
N VAL A 37 9.05 8.92 52.55
CA VAL A 37 9.47 10.07 53.38
C VAL A 37 8.62 11.28 53.01
N LYS A 38 7.96 11.83 54.01
CA LYS A 38 7.26 13.12 54.09
C LYS A 38 8.24 14.26 54.16
N HIS A 39 7.91 15.41 53.58
CA HIS A 39 7.98 16.80 54.06
C HIS A 39 7.77 17.70 52.83
N ASP A 40 6.80 18.48 52.84
CA ASP A 40 6.25 19.68 53.49
C ASP A 40 6.75 21.00 52.82
N VAL A 41 5.76 21.86 52.55
CA VAL A 41 5.75 23.32 52.51
C VAL A 41 6.15 24.07 51.23
N SER A 42 5.10 24.65 50.64
CA SER A 42 4.91 26.11 50.41
C SER A 42 5.29 26.75 49.07
N GLU A 43 4.25 27.38 48.60
CA GLU A 43 4.10 28.73 48.01
C GLU A 43 4.28 28.92 46.47
N LYS A 44 3.08 29.19 45.92
CA LYS A 44 2.73 30.30 45.00
C LYS A 44 3.66 30.63 43.83
N HIS A 45 3.14 30.39 42.62
CA HIS A 45 3.03 31.48 41.66
C HIS A 45 1.83 31.25 40.75
N ASP A 46 0.84 32.08 40.91
CA ASP A 46 -0.19 32.40 39.93
C ASP A 46 0.47 32.88 38.64
N SER A 47 0.20 32.17 37.54
CA SER A 47 0.37 32.72 36.21
C SER A 47 -0.89 32.38 35.40
N LEU A 48 -1.73 33.40 35.33
CA LEU A 48 -2.88 33.52 34.43
C LEU A 48 -2.47 33.16 33.02
N ILE A 49 -2.85 31.98 32.54
CA ILE A 49 -2.95 31.72 31.13
C ILE A 49 -4.41 31.99 30.77
N GLN A 50 -4.66 33.17 30.25
CA GLN A 50 -5.90 33.52 29.56
C GLN A 50 -5.99 32.64 28.34
N PHE A 51 -6.89 31.66 28.38
CA PHE A 51 -7.41 31.03 27.18
C PHE A 51 -8.25 32.05 26.44
N ALA A 52 -7.66 32.62 25.39
CA ALA A 52 -8.40 33.37 24.40
C ALA A 52 -9.40 32.45 23.74
N SER A 53 -10.63 32.81 23.83
CA SER A 53 -11.81 32.14 23.31
C SER A 53 -11.76 32.04 21.79
N SER A 54 -12.02 30.81 21.30
CA SER A 54 -12.87 30.50 20.17
C SER A 54 -12.78 31.40 18.94
N GLU A 55 -11.96 30.99 18.01
CA GLU A 55 -12.32 31.15 16.60
C GLU A 55 -12.93 29.83 16.14
N SER A 56 -14.18 29.91 15.72
CA SER A 56 -14.92 28.84 15.09
C SER A 56 -14.23 28.47 13.77
N ALA A 57 -13.33 27.49 13.85
CA ALA A 57 -12.73 26.91 12.66
C ALA A 57 -13.84 26.25 11.84
N SER A 58 -14.11 26.83 10.69
CA SER A 58 -14.85 26.19 9.61
C SER A 58 -14.20 24.85 9.32
N ASN A 59 -14.89 23.74 9.63
CA ASN A 59 -14.47 22.36 9.42
C ASN A 59 -14.54 21.95 7.94
N ASN A 60 -14.02 22.76 7.03
CA ASN A 60 -13.65 22.29 5.70
C ASN A 60 -12.19 21.91 5.76
N PRO A 61 -11.84 20.61 5.65
CA PRO A 61 -10.44 20.20 5.57
C PRO A 61 -9.81 20.90 4.36
N GLU A 62 -8.77 21.69 4.59
CA GLU A 62 -8.00 22.26 3.50
C GLU A 62 -7.55 21.11 2.57
N PRO A 63 -7.64 21.31 1.23
CA PRO A 63 -7.21 20.30 0.28
C PRO A 63 -5.72 20.00 0.53
N SER A 64 -5.44 18.78 0.94
CA SER A 64 -4.08 18.33 1.14
C SER A 64 -3.29 18.44 -0.17
N LEU A 65 -1.99 18.76 -0.07
CA LEU A 65 -1.10 18.82 -1.23
C LEU A 65 -1.14 17.49 -2.00
N PRO A 66 -1.02 17.52 -3.35
CA PRO A 66 -1.05 16.31 -4.15
C PRO A 66 0.09 15.36 -3.75
N GLY A 67 -0.25 14.12 -3.56
CA GLY A 67 0.73 13.05 -3.37
C GLY A 67 1.41 12.67 -4.68
N LYS A 68 2.45 11.84 -4.59
CA LYS A 68 3.11 11.23 -5.74
C LYS A 68 2.63 9.79 -5.90
N TYR A 69 2.38 9.37 -7.13
CA TYR A 69 2.15 7.98 -7.47
C TYR A 69 3.31 7.48 -8.32
N GLN A 70 3.91 6.40 -7.86
CA GLN A 70 4.98 5.71 -8.55
C GLN A 70 4.74 4.21 -8.47
N VAL A 71 4.86 3.55 -9.61
CA VAL A 71 4.78 2.09 -9.67
C VAL A 71 5.99 1.50 -8.94
N SER A 72 5.75 0.45 -8.15
CA SER A 72 6.79 -0.25 -7.40
C SER A 72 7.88 -0.77 -8.35
N ASP A 73 9.14 -0.70 -7.90
CA ASP A 73 10.25 -1.33 -8.60
C ASP A 73 10.17 -2.86 -8.43
N PHE A 74 9.99 -3.56 -9.56
CA PHE A 74 9.85 -5.01 -9.59
C PHE A 74 11.14 -5.76 -9.87
N ASP A 75 12.19 -5.11 -10.35
CA ASP A 75 13.39 -5.79 -10.83
C ASP A 75 14.09 -6.56 -9.69
N LYS A 76 14.15 -5.98 -8.50
CA LYS A 76 14.70 -6.64 -7.31
C LYS A 76 13.93 -7.90 -6.90
N TRP A 77 12.65 -7.99 -7.23
CA TRP A 77 11.77 -9.10 -6.86
C TRP A 77 11.79 -10.22 -7.92
N CYS A 78 11.92 -9.88 -9.19
CA CYS A 78 12.00 -10.86 -10.28
C CYS A 78 13.13 -11.89 -10.07
N LEU A 79 14.26 -11.46 -9.51
CA LEU A 79 15.41 -12.35 -9.22
C LEU A 79 15.14 -13.38 -8.12
N LYS A 80 14.15 -13.14 -7.26
CA LYS A 80 13.80 -14.00 -6.11
C LYS A 80 12.55 -14.83 -6.37
N SER A 81 11.79 -14.52 -7.41
CA SER A 81 10.50 -15.15 -7.68
C SER A 81 10.69 -16.45 -8.45
N ASP A 82 10.19 -17.52 -7.88
CA ASP A 82 10.16 -18.84 -8.51
C ASP A 82 8.71 -19.23 -8.80
N PRO A 83 8.31 -19.33 -10.08
CA PRO A 83 6.94 -19.70 -10.45
C PRO A 83 6.48 -21.05 -9.89
N SER A 84 7.40 -22.03 -9.70
CA SER A 84 7.07 -23.36 -9.18
C SER A 84 6.64 -23.30 -7.71
N LEU A 85 7.28 -22.46 -6.91
CA LEU A 85 6.97 -22.24 -5.49
C LEU A 85 5.61 -21.59 -5.29
N PHE A 86 5.08 -20.94 -6.32
CA PHE A 86 3.72 -20.38 -6.25
C PHE A 86 2.66 -21.48 -6.09
N TYR A 87 2.89 -22.65 -6.64
CA TYR A 87 1.97 -23.80 -6.56
C TYR A 87 2.22 -24.65 -5.32
N THR A 88 3.47 -24.78 -4.89
CA THR A 88 3.89 -25.57 -3.72
C THR A 88 4.75 -24.71 -2.80
N PRO A 89 4.14 -23.74 -2.06
CA PRO A 89 4.92 -22.78 -1.29
C PRO A 89 5.58 -23.42 -0.08
N THR A 90 6.83 -23.01 0.16
CA THR A 90 7.49 -23.22 1.45
C THR A 90 7.14 -22.06 2.40
N PRO A 91 7.30 -22.21 3.73
CA PRO A 91 7.11 -21.11 4.68
C PRO A 91 7.94 -19.86 4.35
N GLU A 92 9.16 -20.04 3.88
CA GLU A 92 10.07 -18.97 3.47
C GLU A 92 9.52 -18.22 2.26
N TYR A 93 8.92 -18.96 1.31
CA TYR A 93 8.31 -18.35 0.14
C TYR A 93 6.99 -17.65 0.46
N GLU A 94 6.21 -18.16 1.41
CA GLU A 94 5.02 -17.45 1.91
C GLU A 94 5.41 -16.12 2.58
N GLN A 95 6.50 -16.10 3.32
CA GLN A 95 7.02 -14.87 3.92
C GLN A 95 7.49 -13.88 2.84
N PHE A 96 8.22 -14.36 1.84
CA PHE A 96 8.62 -13.57 0.68
C PHE A 96 7.41 -12.92 -0.03
N LEU A 97 6.33 -13.68 -0.26
CA LEU A 97 5.11 -13.15 -0.87
C LEU A 97 4.45 -12.04 -0.02
N LYS A 98 4.46 -12.18 1.30
CA LYS A 98 3.94 -11.15 2.22
C LYS A 98 4.76 -9.86 2.13
N GLU A 99 6.08 -9.97 2.15
CA GLU A 99 6.99 -8.83 2.05
C GLU A 99 6.79 -8.11 0.71
N PHE A 100 6.66 -8.88 -0.37
CA PHE A 100 6.43 -8.31 -1.68
C PHE A 100 5.07 -7.58 -1.79
N VAL A 101 3.98 -8.19 -1.29
CA VAL A 101 2.66 -7.52 -1.22
C VAL A 101 2.76 -6.25 -0.38
N HIS A 102 3.48 -6.30 0.75
CA HIS A 102 3.67 -5.14 1.62
C HIS A 102 4.35 -3.98 0.90
N GLU A 103 5.45 -4.22 0.19
CA GLU A 103 6.16 -3.17 -0.55
C GLU A 103 5.30 -2.55 -1.65
N ILE A 104 4.55 -3.38 -2.40
CA ILE A 104 3.61 -2.84 -3.39
C ILE A 104 2.60 -1.90 -2.70
N LEU A 105 2.02 -2.32 -1.57
CA LEU A 105 1.01 -1.54 -0.89
C LEU A 105 1.55 -0.26 -0.26
N ILE A 106 2.76 -0.27 0.26
CA ILE A 106 3.41 0.96 0.76
C ILE A 106 3.59 1.99 -0.37
N ALA A 107 3.93 1.54 -1.58
CA ALA A 107 4.17 2.42 -2.72
C ALA A 107 2.87 2.84 -3.44
N GLU A 108 1.92 1.90 -3.60
CA GLU A 108 0.80 2.06 -4.53
C GLU A 108 -0.59 2.10 -3.88
N ALA A 109 -0.76 1.79 -2.57
CA ALA A 109 -2.08 1.83 -1.96
C ALA A 109 -2.67 3.26 -1.87
N PRO A 110 -3.98 3.43 -2.14
CA PRO A 110 -4.93 2.41 -2.55
C PRO A 110 -4.65 1.89 -3.96
N ILE A 111 -4.75 0.57 -4.13
CA ILE A 111 -4.53 -0.10 -5.42
C ILE A 111 -5.71 -1.05 -5.73
N LEU A 112 -6.17 -1.06 -6.99
CA LEU A 112 -7.19 -2.02 -7.44
C LEU A 112 -6.65 -3.45 -7.28
N ASP A 113 -7.44 -4.35 -6.72
CA ASP A 113 -7.06 -5.76 -6.48
C ASP A 113 -6.55 -6.45 -7.76
N ALA A 114 -7.23 -6.23 -8.89
CA ALA A 114 -6.82 -6.76 -10.18
C ALA A 114 -5.42 -6.26 -10.61
N THR A 115 -5.08 -5.01 -10.27
CA THR A 115 -3.75 -4.44 -10.53
C THR A 115 -2.71 -5.11 -9.64
N LEU A 116 -2.99 -5.27 -8.35
CA LEU A 116 -2.12 -5.98 -7.41
C LEU A 116 -1.85 -7.43 -7.89
N PHE A 117 -2.90 -8.16 -8.31
CA PHE A 117 -2.74 -9.51 -8.85
C PHE A 117 -1.87 -9.53 -10.10
N GLN A 118 -2.02 -8.54 -10.99
CA GLN A 118 -1.22 -8.44 -12.20
C GLN A 118 0.25 -8.12 -11.89
N ARG A 119 0.54 -7.27 -10.89
CA ARG A 119 1.89 -7.02 -10.39
C ARG A 119 2.54 -8.32 -9.93
N MET A 120 1.84 -9.07 -9.09
CA MET A 120 2.28 -10.36 -8.59
C MET A 120 2.55 -11.36 -9.72
N ALA A 121 1.62 -11.48 -10.69
CA ALA A 121 1.78 -12.35 -11.84
C ALA A 121 3.04 -12.01 -12.65
N LYS A 122 3.23 -10.73 -12.94
CA LYS A 122 4.35 -10.24 -13.77
C LYS A 122 5.70 -10.57 -13.17
N VAL A 123 5.88 -10.37 -11.87
CA VAL A 123 7.13 -10.68 -11.17
C VAL A 123 7.49 -12.15 -11.25
N HIS A 124 6.48 -13.03 -11.27
CA HIS A 124 6.67 -14.48 -11.40
C HIS A 124 6.73 -14.95 -12.86
N GLY A 125 6.82 -14.03 -13.82
CA GLY A 125 6.90 -14.38 -15.25
C GLY A 125 5.58 -14.82 -15.89
N PHE A 126 4.43 -14.64 -15.20
CA PHE A 126 3.13 -14.97 -15.75
C PHE A 126 2.52 -13.78 -16.52
N ASN A 127 1.94 -14.06 -17.68
CA ASN A 127 1.26 -13.02 -18.47
C ASN A 127 -0.07 -12.54 -17.84
N LYS A 128 -0.72 -13.39 -17.05
CA LYS A 128 -2.02 -13.10 -16.41
C LYS A 128 -2.10 -13.69 -15.02
N ALA A 129 -2.80 -13.00 -14.13
CA ALA A 129 -3.11 -13.49 -12.80
C ALA A 129 -4.18 -14.60 -12.88
N GLY A 130 -3.77 -15.85 -12.77
CA GLY A 130 -4.64 -17.01 -12.66
C GLY A 130 -5.32 -17.10 -11.28
N ARG A 131 -6.22 -18.10 -11.11
CA ARG A 131 -6.97 -18.31 -9.87
C ARG A 131 -6.06 -18.48 -8.66
N VAL A 132 -5.02 -19.30 -8.76
CA VAL A 132 -4.09 -19.58 -7.64
C VAL A 132 -3.38 -18.30 -7.18
N ILE A 133 -2.95 -17.43 -8.11
CA ILE A 133 -2.32 -16.15 -7.79
C ILE A 133 -3.28 -15.28 -6.99
N ARG A 134 -4.50 -15.13 -7.47
CA ARG A 134 -5.55 -14.32 -6.81
C ARG A 134 -5.86 -14.84 -5.41
N GLU A 135 -6.09 -16.14 -5.25
CA GLU A 135 -6.40 -16.75 -3.96
C GLU A 135 -5.29 -16.55 -2.93
N ARG A 136 -4.01 -16.70 -3.33
CA ARG A 136 -2.89 -16.48 -2.42
C ARG A 136 -2.72 -15.03 -2.02
N VAL A 137 -2.80 -14.11 -2.97
CA VAL A 137 -2.70 -12.68 -2.69
C VAL A 137 -3.86 -12.23 -1.82
N LEU A 138 -5.10 -12.68 -2.12
CA LEU A 138 -6.26 -12.36 -1.29
C LEU A 138 -6.13 -12.90 0.14
N LYS A 139 -5.56 -14.09 0.33
CA LYS A 139 -5.28 -14.62 1.68
C LYS A 139 -4.41 -13.66 2.49
N ILE A 140 -3.35 -13.12 1.87
CA ILE A 140 -2.46 -12.12 2.51
C ILE A 140 -3.22 -10.82 2.76
N VAL A 141 -3.96 -10.32 1.78
CA VAL A 141 -4.74 -9.08 1.89
C VAL A 141 -5.76 -9.18 3.03
N HIS A 142 -6.56 -10.22 3.09
CA HIS A 142 -7.56 -10.39 4.16
C HIS A 142 -6.96 -10.54 5.55
N GLN A 143 -5.73 -11.02 5.66
CA GLN A 143 -5.06 -11.22 6.94
C GLN A 143 -4.40 -9.94 7.48
N TYR A 144 -3.91 -9.05 6.62
CA TYR A 144 -3.02 -7.96 7.02
C TYR A 144 -3.46 -6.57 6.56
N TYR A 145 -4.43 -6.47 5.65
CA TYR A 145 -4.82 -5.23 4.99
C TYR A 145 -6.34 -5.08 4.91
N TYR A 146 -6.80 -3.96 4.44
CA TYR A 146 -8.22 -3.70 4.23
C TYR A 146 -8.57 -3.80 2.75
N LEU A 147 -9.57 -4.64 2.42
CA LEU A 147 -10.16 -4.75 1.09
C LEU A 147 -11.52 -4.06 1.10
N GLY A 148 -11.66 -2.97 0.38
CA GLY A 148 -12.89 -2.21 0.31
C GLY A 148 -13.50 -2.20 -1.08
N GLU A 149 -14.81 -2.45 -1.17
CA GLU A 149 -15.56 -2.29 -2.41
C GLU A 149 -15.64 -0.81 -2.81
N ASP A 150 -15.39 -0.53 -4.09
CA ASP A 150 -15.50 0.81 -4.65
C ASP A 150 -16.90 1.07 -5.20
N LYS A 151 -17.40 2.30 -5.04
CA LYS A 151 -18.74 2.70 -5.47
C LYS A 151 -19.01 2.47 -6.96
N ALA A 152 -17.98 2.55 -7.77
CA ALA A 152 -18.06 2.35 -9.21
C ALA A 152 -17.74 0.91 -9.65
N GLY A 153 -17.62 0.00 -8.69
CA GLY A 153 -17.29 -1.41 -8.86
C GLY A 153 -15.79 -1.71 -8.78
N GLY A 154 -15.46 -2.97 -8.46
CA GLY A 154 -14.11 -3.41 -8.15
C GLY A 154 -13.75 -3.25 -6.67
N ASN A 155 -12.64 -3.85 -6.26
CA ASN A 155 -12.18 -3.78 -4.89
C ASN A 155 -10.82 -3.12 -4.84
N PHE A 156 -10.63 -2.21 -3.89
CA PHE A 156 -9.34 -1.58 -3.64
C PHE A 156 -8.73 -2.09 -2.34
N VAL A 157 -7.42 -2.35 -2.40
CA VAL A 157 -6.62 -2.73 -1.25
C VAL A 157 -6.01 -1.48 -0.65
N TRP A 158 -6.21 -1.31 0.65
CA TRP A 158 -5.74 -0.20 1.48
C TRP A 158 -4.82 -0.75 2.56
N LEU A 159 -3.91 0.05 3.09
CA LEU A 159 -3.09 -0.36 4.23
C LEU A 159 -3.95 -0.62 5.48
N SER A 160 -5.05 0.13 5.65
CA SER A 160 -6.03 -0.06 6.73
C SER A 160 -7.37 0.58 6.37
N GLU A 161 -8.43 0.20 7.09
CA GLU A 161 -9.73 0.86 7.00
C GLU A 161 -9.65 2.33 7.39
N ALA A 162 -8.89 2.66 8.43
CA ALA A 162 -8.66 4.04 8.85
C ALA A 162 -8.02 4.90 7.76
N GLN A 163 -7.10 4.33 6.96
CA GLN A 163 -6.54 5.01 5.80
C GLN A 163 -7.62 5.35 4.78
N ARG A 164 -8.52 4.40 4.47
CA ARG A 164 -9.62 4.63 3.53
C ARG A 164 -10.56 5.73 4.01
N LEU A 165 -11.01 5.65 5.26
CA LEU A 165 -11.98 6.59 5.83
C LEU A 165 -11.45 8.04 5.92
N ASN A 166 -10.15 8.18 6.09
CA ASN A 166 -9.49 9.49 6.20
C ASN A 166 -8.81 9.94 4.89
N TRP A 167 -9.07 9.26 3.77
CA TRP A 167 -8.41 9.61 2.51
C TRP A 167 -8.94 10.91 1.94
N ASN A 168 -8.08 11.90 1.84
CA ASN A 168 -8.43 13.25 1.37
C ASN A 168 -7.41 13.82 0.37
N THR A 169 -6.56 12.98 -0.19
CA THR A 169 -5.52 13.39 -1.14
C THR A 169 -5.68 12.70 -2.49
N TYR A 170 -5.11 13.30 -3.52
CA TYR A 170 -4.95 12.67 -4.84
C TYR A 170 -3.47 12.59 -5.19
N ARG A 171 -3.10 11.67 -6.09
CA ARG A 171 -1.71 11.41 -6.43
C ARG A 171 -1.44 11.63 -7.90
N LEU A 172 -0.35 12.35 -8.18
CA LEU A 172 0.12 12.63 -9.52
C LEU A 172 1.17 11.59 -9.95
N PRO A 173 1.18 11.15 -11.23
CA PRO A 173 2.20 10.27 -11.74
C PRO A 173 3.58 10.96 -11.69
N VAL A 174 4.62 10.21 -11.27
CA VAL A 174 6.00 10.68 -11.27
C VAL A 174 6.58 10.66 -12.68
N SER A 175 6.17 9.68 -13.49
CA SER A 175 6.59 9.50 -14.88
C SER A 175 5.43 9.08 -15.78
N GLU A 176 5.66 9.04 -17.10
CA GLU A 176 4.64 8.52 -18.04
C GLU A 176 4.25 7.07 -17.78
N ASN A 177 5.15 6.26 -17.22
CA ASN A 177 4.90 4.87 -16.87
C ASN A 177 4.00 4.71 -15.64
N ASP A 178 3.86 5.78 -14.86
CA ASP A 178 3.06 5.81 -13.64
C ASP A 178 1.62 6.33 -13.87
N ILE A 179 1.27 6.70 -15.12
CA ILE A 179 -0.06 7.17 -15.46
C ILE A 179 -1.06 6.03 -15.27
N ARG A 180 -2.05 6.26 -14.40
CA ARG A 180 -3.12 5.31 -14.10
C ARG A 180 -4.35 5.58 -14.97
N MET A 181 -5.03 4.51 -15.36
CA MET A 181 -6.37 4.63 -15.96
C MET A 181 -7.37 5.03 -14.87
N VAL A 182 -8.41 5.80 -15.23
CA VAL A 182 -9.46 6.24 -14.27
C VAL A 182 -10.04 5.05 -13.49
N ASP A 183 -10.24 3.90 -14.16
CA ASP A 183 -10.82 2.70 -13.55
C ASP A 183 -9.91 2.05 -12.48
N THR A 184 -8.64 2.42 -12.45
CA THR A 184 -7.66 1.91 -11.48
C THR A 184 -7.33 2.91 -10.36
N ILE A 185 -8.08 4.01 -10.27
CA ILE A 185 -7.97 5.02 -9.21
C ILE A 185 -9.19 4.89 -8.30
N ALA A 186 -8.99 4.81 -7.00
CA ALA A 186 -10.08 4.69 -6.02
C ALA A 186 -11.02 5.90 -6.06
N SER A 187 -12.31 5.69 -5.80
CA SER A 187 -13.32 6.75 -5.79
C SER A 187 -13.00 7.85 -4.79
N GLU A 188 -12.43 7.51 -3.63
CA GLU A 188 -12.00 8.45 -2.60
C GLU A 188 -10.88 9.38 -3.13
N GLU A 189 -9.95 8.86 -3.91
CA GLU A 189 -8.88 9.65 -4.52
C GLU A 189 -9.41 10.57 -5.64
N LEU A 190 -10.33 10.07 -6.48
CA LEU A 190 -10.98 10.87 -7.51
C LEU A 190 -11.85 11.98 -6.89
N GLN A 191 -12.50 11.69 -5.77
CA GLN A 191 -13.29 12.68 -5.02
C GLN A 191 -12.41 13.79 -4.44
N ALA A 192 -11.26 13.42 -3.85
CA ALA A 192 -10.29 14.42 -3.40
C ALA A 192 -9.81 15.32 -4.55
N LEU A 193 -9.52 14.74 -5.72
CA LEU A 193 -9.16 15.51 -6.91
C LEU A 193 -10.30 16.42 -7.36
N SER A 194 -11.56 15.95 -7.37
CA SER A 194 -12.72 16.76 -7.79
C SER A 194 -12.96 17.97 -6.90
N THR A 195 -12.61 17.84 -5.62
CA THR A 195 -12.69 18.95 -4.64
C THR A 195 -11.61 19.99 -4.89
N PHE A 196 -10.45 19.57 -5.34
CA PHE A 196 -9.33 20.46 -5.68
C PHE A 196 -9.59 21.26 -6.97
N VAL A 197 -10.25 20.65 -7.97
CA VAL A 197 -10.50 21.27 -9.28
C VAL A 197 -11.61 22.31 -9.18
N LYS A 198 -11.31 23.56 -9.52
CA LYS A 198 -12.24 24.70 -9.50
C LYS A 198 -12.78 25.09 -10.88
N SER A 199 -12.39 24.38 -11.95
CA SER A 199 -12.84 24.61 -13.32
C SER A 199 -14.35 24.32 -13.48
N GLU A 200 -15.03 25.03 -14.38
CA GLU A 200 -16.40 24.70 -14.78
C GLU A 200 -16.48 23.31 -15.45
N ASP A 201 -15.50 22.98 -16.31
CA ASP A 201 -15.34 21.62 -16.85
C ASP A 201 -14.37 20.81 -15.98
N LYS A 202 -14.87 20.38 -14.81
CA LYS A 202 -14.09 19.59 -13.86
C LYS A 202 -13.52 18.31 -14.47
N ILE A 203 -14.30 17.62 -15.30
CA ILE A 203 -13.89 16.33 -15.88
C ILE A 203 -12.68 16.50 -16.77
N SER A 204 -12.70 17.45 -17.69
CA SER A 204 -11.56 17.71 -18.57
C SER A 204 -10.31 18.11 -17.80
N GLU A 205 -10.47 18.93 -16.76
CA GLU A 205 -9.33 19.34 -15.94
C GLU A 205 -8.78 18.18 -15.08
N MET A 206 -9.63 17.33 -14.50
CA MET A 206 -9.20 16.12 -13.78
C MET A 206 -8.41 15.19 -14.70
N ILE A 207 -8.87 14.95 -15.93
CA ILE A 207 -8.20 14.12 -16.93
C ILE A 207 -6.81 14.68 -17.24
N LYS A 208 -6.71 15.99 -17.44
CA LYS A 208 -5.45 16.68 -17.71
C LYS A 208 -4.47 16.58 -16.54
N ILE A 209 -4.94 16.80 -15.31
CA ILE A 209 -4.13 16.69 -14.08
C ILE A 209 -3.60 15.26 -13.91
N LEU A 210 -4.41 14.24 -14.20
CA LEU A 210 -4.01 12.83 -14.13
C LEU A 210 -3.09 12.40 -15.29
N GLY A 211 -2.84 13.26 -16.27
CA GLY A 211 -1.98 12.97 -17.43
C GLY A 211 -2.60 11.98 -18.43
N ILE A 212 -3.91 11.76 -18.40
CA ILE A 212 -4.60 10.76 -19.20
C ILE A 212 -4.81 11.29 -20.62
N LYS A 213 -4.20 10.64 -21.62
CA LYS A 213 -4.26 11.07 -23.02
C LYS A 213 -5.55 10.64 -23.73
N ARG A 214 -6.19 9.55 -23.29
CA ARG A 214 -7.42 9.02 -23.88
C ARG A 214 -8.38 8.56 -22.79
N VAL A 215 -9.62 8.99 -22.88
CA VAL A 215 -10.67 8.65 -21.92
C VAL A 215 -11.76 7.84 -22.62
N THR A 216 -12.06 6.66 -22.07
CA THR A 216 -13.20 5.85 -22.55
C THR A 216 -14.51 6.45 -22.08
N SER A 217 -15.62 6.08 -22.73
CA SER A 217 -16.96 6.49 -22.29
C SER A 217 -17.27 5.99 -20.86
N GLN A 218 -16.75 4.82 -20.49
CA GLN A 218 -16.90 4.26 -19.15
C GLN A 218 -16.13 5.09 -18.12
N ALA A 219 -14.86 5.44 -18.39
CA ALA A 219 -14.04 6.29 -17.54
C ALA A 219 -14.69 7.67 -17.35
N ARG A 220 -15.27 8.26 -18.40
CA ARG A 220 -16.01 9.52 -18.30
C ARG A 220 -17.24 9.37 -17.39
N LYS A 221 -18.06 8.34 -17.56
CA LYS A 221 -19.21 8.07 -16.68
C LYS A 221 -18.79 7.89 -15.22
N ARG A 222 -17.64 7.23 -14.99
CA ARG A 222 -17.09 7.10 -13.63
C ARG A 222 -16.76 8.47 -13.03
N LEU A 223 -16.09 9.36 -13.78
CA LEU A 223 -15.81 10.73 -13.32
C LEU A 223 -17.09 11.54 -13.07
N GLU A 224 -18.10 11.40 -13.94
CA GLU A 224 -19.41 12.01 -13.75
C GLU A 224 -20.10 11.53 -12.47
N SER A 225 -19.93 10.28 -12.08
CA SER A 225 -20.52 9.73 -10.85
C SER A 225 -19.83 10.19 -9.56
N ILE A 226 -18.64 10.79 -9.65
CA ILE A 226 -17.86 11.33 -8.53
C ILE A 226 -18.22 12.80 -8.22
N LEU A 227 -18.68 13.53 -9.24
CA LEU A 227 -19.02 14.97 -9.14
C LEU A 227 -20.37 15.19 -8.51
#